data_f7513a164083c18c1096b95dea6f2d7c
#
_entry.id   f7513a164083c18c1096b95dea6f2d7c
#
_cell.length_a   1.000
_cell.length_b   1.000
_cell.length_c   1.000
_cell.angle_alpha   90.00
_cell.angle_beta   90.00
_cell.angle_gamma   90.00
#
_symmetry.space_group_name_H-M   'P 1'
#
loop_
_entity.id
_entity.type
_entity.pdbx_description
1 polymer ?
#
loop_
_entity_poly.entity_id
_entity_poly.type
_entity_poly.pdbx_seq_one_letter_code
_entity_poly.pdbx_strand_id
1 'polypeptide(L)'
;MIDRGTYWQGAHTVPKGGFAQLRARGIEEFRATLRTYLPFLGDRVEEVDWDGVGFLEVQVNRLVSWSRPGLLCIGDAAHAMSPVGGVGINLAVQDAVAAANILAGPLLDGRVRPGGLRAVQRRRELPTRLTQRLQLGMQRSMIGSMQADRTRVPLPMRLATRYRPVRRVVSRFLALGVRNERLRTAAAPRAAAVPDVAPST
;
A
#
# COMPACT_ATOMS: atom_id res chain seq x y z
N MET A 1 11.01 9.88 -6.17
CA MET A 1 12.25 9.20 -6.60
C MET A 1 12.76 8.34 -5.46
N ILE A 2 13.19 7.12 -5.77
CA ILE A 2 13.78 6.15 -4.81
C ILE A 2 15.12 5.72 -5.40
N ASP A 3 16.17 5.86 -4.63
CA ASP A 3 17.49 5.34 -4.99
C ASP A 3 17.52 3.82 -4.77
N ARG A 4 17.86 3.08 -5.82
CA ARG A 4 18.00 1.61 -5.81
C ARG A 4 19.47 1.17 -5.86
N GLY A 5 20.40 2.11 -5.72
CA GLY A 5 21.85 1.89 -5.80
C GLY A 5 22.38 1.94 -7.22
N THR A 6 21.87 1.10 -8.11
CA THR A 6 22.30 1.05 -9.53
C THR A 6 21.43 1.88 -10.47
N TYR A 7 20.20 2.24 -10.03
CA TYR A 7 19.26 3.06 -10.79
C TYR A 7 18.32 3.85 -9.87
N TRP A 8 17.69 4.88 -10.43
CA TRP A 8 16.64 5.64 -9.74
C TRP A 8 15.26 5.19 -10.22
N GLN A 9 14.40 4.87 -9.29
CA GLN A 9 13.00 4.59 -9.57
C GLN A 9 12.15 5.84 -9.32
N GLY A 10 11.51 6.34 -10.35
CA GLY A 10 10.55 7.45 -10.29
C GLY A 10 9.12 6.98 -10.38
N ALA A 11 8.18 7.75 -9.83
CA ALA A 11 6.76 7.58 -10.06
C ALA A 11 6.16 8.93 -10.48
N HIS A 12 5.46 8.93 -11.61
CA HIS A 12 4.70 10.07 -12.11
C HIS A 12 3.20 9.76 -12.03
N THR A 13 2.44 10.68 -11.43
CA THR A 13 1.00 10.49 -11.25
C THR A 13 0.25 11.15 -12.39
N VAL A 14 -0.59 10.40 -13.07
CA VAL A 14 -1.49 10.90 -14.11
C VAL A 14 -2.96 10.80 -13.64
N PRO A 15 -3.86 11.67 -14.12
CA PRO A 15 -5.29 11.51 -13.88
C PRO A 15 -5.79 10.15 -14.35
N LYS A 16 -6.87 9.65 -13.72
CA LYS A 16 -7.47 8.37 -14.14
C LYS A 16 -7.84 8.41 -15.63
N GLY A 17 -7.41 7.40 -16.39
CA GLY A 17 -7.58 7.32 -17.84
C GLY A 17 -6.57 8.17 -18.64
N GLY A 18 -5.74 9.00 -17.98
CA GLY A 18 -4.79 9.89 -18.67
C GLY A 18 -3.54 9.20 -19.23
N PHE A 19 -3.24 7.97 -18.83
CA PHE A 19 -2.04 7.27 -19.30
C PHE A 19 -2.08 6.99 -20.81
N ALA A 20 -3.23 6.58 -21.35
CA ALA A 20 -3.38 6.36 -22.79
C ALA A 20 -3.16 7.66 -23.59
N GLN A 21 -3.66 8.78 -23.08
CA GLN A 21 -3.46 10.10 -23.70
C GLN A 21 -1.99 10.53 -23.62
N LEU A 22 -1.33 10.32 -22.47
CA LEU A 22 0.10 10.60 -22.32
C LEU A 22 0.93 9.79 -23.33
N ARG A 23 0.63 8.50 -23.45
CA ARG A 23 1.33 7.61 -24.39
C ARG A 23 1.08 8.01 -25.85
N ALA A 24 -0.13 8.43 -26.21
CA ALA A 24 -0.48 8.90 -27.55
C ALA A 24 0.26 10.18 -27.97
N ARG A 25 0.64 11.04 -27.02
CA ARG A 25 1.45 12.25 -27.27
C ARG A 25 2.94 11.95 -27.50
N GLY A 26 3.36 10.74 -27.20
CA GLY A 26 4.72 10.29 -27.45
C GLY A 26 5.67 10.45 -26.27
N ILE A 27 6.82 9.78 -26.39
CA ILE A 27 7.83 9.74 -25.32
C ILE A 27 8.48 11.11 -25.09
N GLU A 28 8.61 11.93 -26.12
CA GLU A 28 9.25 13.24 -26.04
C GLU A 28 8.47 14.22 -25.15
N GLU A 29 7.13 14.20 -25.21
CA GLU A 29 6.32 15.03 -24.32
C GLU A 29 6.44 14.55 -22.86
N PHE A 30 6.55 13.25 -22.66
CA PHE A 30 6.80 12.70 -21.33
C PHE A 30 8.19 13.10 -20.81
N ARG A 31 9.23 12.99 -21.63
CA ARG A 31 10.59 13.45 -21.31
C ARG A 31 10.62 14.95 -21.00
N ALA A 32 9.93 15.79 -21.77
CA ALA A 32 9.81 17.22 -21.51
C ALA A 32 9.16 17.50 -20.16
N THR A 33 8.12 16.74 -19.80
CA THR A 33 7.48 16.80 -18.48
C THR A 33 8.47 16.43 -17.38
N LEU A 34 9.26 15.36 -17.55
CA LEU A 34 10.28 14.95 -16.59
C LEU A 34 11.38 16.00 -16.42
N ARG A 35 11.87 16.63 -17.52
CA ARG A 35 12.84 17.73 -17.44
C ARG A 35 12.32 18.88 -16.60
N THR A 36 11.03 19.21 -16.71
CA THR A 36 10.40 20.28 -15.94
C THR A 36 10.36 19.98 -14.45
N TYR A 37 9.97 18.76 -14.07
CA TYR A 37 9.83 18.37 -12.66
C TYR A 37 11.12 17.89 -12.01
N LEU A 38 12.08 17.39 -12.80
CA LEU A 38 13.30 16.76 -12.33
C LEU A 38 14.52 17.31 -13.10
N PRO A 39 14.78 18.63 -13.03
CA PRO A 39 15.85 19.27 -13.82
C PRO A 39 17.25 18.72 -13.49
N PHE A 40 17.42 18.11 -12.33
CA PHE A 40 18.70 17.52 -11.91
C PHE A 40 19.05 16.22 -12.67
N LEU A 41 18.12 15.64 -13.44
CA LEU A 41 18.42 14.48 -14.27
C LEU A 41 19.24 14.83 -15.51
N GLY A 42 19.17 16.10 -15.98
CA GLY A 42 19.90 16.52 -17.18
C GLY A 42 19.59 15.63 -18.37
N ASP A 43 20.63 15.24 -19.10
CA ASP A 43 20.54 14.41 -20.30
C ASP A 43 20.10 12.96 -20.02
N ARG A 44 20.16 12.52 -18.77
CA ARG A 44 19.69 11.16 -18.38
C ARG A 44 18.19 10.96 -18.60
N VAL A 45 17.42 12.01 -18.80
CA VAL A 45 16.01 11.91 -19.18
C VAL A 45 15.84 11.21 -20.54
N GLU A 46 16.85 11.29 -21.41
CA GLU A 46 16.84 10.61 -22.72
C GLU A 46 16.88 9.08 -22.60
N GLU A 47 17.37 8.55 -21.47
CA GLU A 47 17.37 7.11 -21.18
C GLU A 47 15.97 6.56 -20.92
N VAL A 48 14.98 7.44 -20.68
CA VAL A 48 13.60 7.01 -20.38
C VAL A 48 12.89 6.62 -21.66
N ASP A 49 12.46 5.36 -21.74
CA ASP A 49 11.65 4.85 -22.83
C ASP A 49 10.40 4.14 -22.29
N TRP A 50 9.39 3.94 -23.16
CA TRP A 50 8.13 3.28 -22.81
C TRP A 50 8.33 1.84 -22.30
N ASP A 51 9.36 1.14 -22.73
CA ASP A 51 9.69 -0.20 -22.26
C ASP A 51 10.12 -0.22 -20.79
N GLY A 52 10.71 0.88 -20.31
CA GLY A 52 11.05 1.09 -18.90
C GLY A 52 9.93 1.66 -18.05
N VAL A 53 8.78 2.06 -18.64
CA VAL A 53 7.66 2.68 -17.93
C VAL A 53 6.58 1.68 -17.62
N GLY A 54 6.53 1.25 -16.36
CA GLY A 54 5.41 0.46 -15.83
C GLY A 54 4.18 1.34 -15.54
N PHE A 55 2.99 0.84 -15.82
CA PHE A 55 1.73 1.50 -15.46
C PHE A 55 1.04 0.77 -14.30
N LEU A 56 0.71 1.52 -13.25
CA LEU A 56 -0.06 1.02 -12.13
C LEU A 56 -1.38 1.80 -12.01
N GLU A 57 -2.49 1.14 -12.29
CA GLU A 57 -3.80 1.70 -12.02
C GLU A 57 -4.16 1.55 -10.54
N VAL A 58 -4.25 2.69 -9.85
CA VAL A 58 -4.60 2.72 -8.43
C VAL A 58 -6.09 2.47 -8.26
N GLN A 59 -6.44 1.36 -7.62
CA GLN A 59 -7.79 1.03 -7.23
C GLN A 59 -7.92 1.08 -5.70
N VAL A 60 -9.03 1.64 -5.22
CA VAL A 60 -9.38 1.60 -3.80
C VAL A 60 -10.73 0.91 -3.69
N ASN A 61 -10.69 -0.34 -3.32
CA ASN A 61 -11.89 -1.16 -3.16
C ASN A 61 -11.77 -2.05 -1.92
N ARG A 62 -12.84 -2.77 -1.61
CA ARG A 62 -12.86 -3.72 -0.51
C ARG A 62 -13.93 -4.78 -0.77
N LEU A 63 -13.60 -6.04 -0.48
CA LEU A 63 -14.57 -7.12 -0.46
C LEU A 63 -15.65 -6.86 0.61
N VAL A 64 -16.89 -7.17 0.29
CA VAL A 64 -18.01 -7.17 1.25
C VAL A 64 -17.83 -8.31 2.27
N SER A 65 -17.46 -9.48 1.79
CA SER A 65 -17.10 -10.64 2.62
C SER A 65 -15.68 -11.08 2.28
N TRP A 66 -14.82 -11.13 3.31
CA TRP A 66 -13.42 -11.53 3.17
C TRP A 66 -13.23 -13.04 3.19
N SER A 67 -14.27 -13.78 3.56
CA SER A 67 -14.16 -15.22 3.72
C SER A 67 -15.30 -16.00 3.11
N ARG A 68 -14.99 -17.21 2.69
CA ARG A 68 -15.91 -18.31 2.35
C ARG A 68 -15.43 -19.57 3.07
N PRO A 69 -16.20 -20.66 3.10
CA PRO A 69 -15.73 -21.94 3.63
C PRO A 69 -14.39 -22.34 2.99
N GLY A 70 -13.37 -22.58 3.80
CA GLY A 70 -12.02 -22.94 3.34
C GLY A 70 -11.14 -21.80 2.81
N LEU A 71 -11.67 -20.56 2.68
CA LEU A 71 -10.94 -19.43 2.11
C LEU A 71 -11.04 -18.17 2.99
N LEU A 72 -9.91 -17.49 3.18
CA LEU A 72 -9.84 -16.15 3.75
C LEU A 72 -8.94 -15.27 2.90
N CYS A 73 -9.46 -14.13 2.43
CA CYS A 73 -8.69 -13.06 1.79
C CYS A 73 -8.27 -12.04 2.84
N ILE A 74 -7.01 -11.60 2.80
CA ILE A 74 -6.44 -10.53 3.64
C ILE A 74 -5.56 -9.62 2.81
N GLY A 75 -5.16 -8.46 3.35
CA GLY A 75 -4.35 -7.49 2.63
C GLY A 75 -5.01 -7.03 1.34
N ASP A 76 -4.24 -6.82 0.28
CA ASP A 76 -4.73 -6.30 -1.00
C ASP A 76 -5.79 -7.19 -1.65
N ALA A 77 -5.77 -8.49 -1.40
CA ALA A 77 -6.82 -9.41 -1.86
C ALA A 77 -8.19 -9.12 -1.23
N ALA A 78 -8.22 -8.55 -0.04
CA ALA A 78 -9.45 -8.16 0.66
C ALA A 78 -9.78 -6.68 0.51
N HIS A 79 -8.78 -5.82 0.42
CA HIS A 79 -8.94 -4.36 0.43
C HIS A 79 -7.78 -3.66 -0.29
N ALA A 80 -7.89 -3.51 -1.58
CA ALA A 80 -6.93 -2.74 -2.36
C ALA A 80 -6.90 -1.27 -1.91
N MET A 81 -5.71 -0.70 -1.86
CA MET A 81 -5.46 0.63 -1.32
C MET A 81 -4.62 1.49 -2.25
N SER A 82 -4.74 2.81 -2.08
CA SER A 82 -3.84 3.76 -2.69
C SER A 82 -2.41 3.59 -2.13
N PRO A 83 -1.37 3.70 -2.96
CA PRO A 83 0.02 3.73 -2.49
C PRO A 83 0.34 4.99 -1.68
N VAL A 84 -0.55 5.99 -1.67
CA VAL A 84 -0.37 7.23 -0.92
C VAL A 84 -0.22 6.95 0.57
N GLY A 85 0.89 7.41 1.14
CA GLY A 85 1.24 7.22 2.53
C GLY A 85 1.89 5.87 2.88
N GLY A 86 2.00 4.92 1.92
CA GLY A 86 2.70 3.64 2.12
C GLY A 86 2.09 2.73 3.20
N VAL A 87 0.81 2.91 3.54
CA VAL A 87 0.18 2.23 4.70
C VAL A 87 -0.43 0.86 4.37
N GLY A 88 -0.56 0.52 3.08
CA GLY A 88 -1.16 -0.76 2.64
C GLY A 88 -0.44 -1.98 3.20
N ILE A 89 0.90 -2.00 3.07
CA ILE A 89 1.74 -3.09 3.58
C ILE A 89 1.56 -3.26 5.10
N ASN A 90 1.55 -2.17 5.86
CA ASN A 90 1.36 -2.22 7.31
C ASN A 90 0.00 -2.81 7.69
N LEU A 91 -1.03 -2.51 6.92
CA LEU A 91 -2.36 -3.05 7.13
C LEU A 91 -2.41 -4.56 6.83
N ALA A 92 -1.81 -4.97 5.71
CA ALA A 92 -1.72 -6.37 5.30
C ALA A 92 -0.96 -7.22 6.33
N VAL A 93 0.16 -6.71 6.85
CA VAL A 93 0.92 -7.37 7.94
C VAL A 93 0.05 -7.52 9.20
N GLN A 94 -0.70 -6.48 9.57
CA GLN A 94 -1.57 -6.56 10.73
C GLN A 94 -2.76 -7.50 10.52
N ASP A 95 -3.26 -7.63 9.29
CA ASP A 95 -4.28 -8.63 8.96
C ASP A 95 -3.72 -10.05 9.13
N ALA A 96 -2.48 -10.28 8.68
CA ALA A 96 -1.80 -11.56 8.86
C ALA A 96 -1.60 -11.88 10.34
N VAL A 97 -1.18 -10.91 11.16
CA VAL A 97 -1.05 -11.08 12.61
C VAL A 97 -2.41 -11.37 13.27
N ALA A 98 -3.46 -10.66 12.87
CA ALA A 98 -4.81 -10.92 13.38
C ALA A 98 -5.31 -12.32 12.99
N ALA A 99 -5.07 -12.73 11.74
CA ALA A 99 -5.39 -14.06 11.26
C ALA A 99 -4.63 -15.14 12.05
N ALA A 100 -3.33 -14.98 12.24
CA ALA A 100 -2.53 -15.88 13.05
C ALA A 100 -3.05 -16.00 14.50
N ASN A 101 -3.32 -14.87 15.15
CA ASN A 101 -3.83 -14.84 16.53
C ASN A 101 -5.20 -15.53 16.69
N ILE A 102 -6.04 -15.52 15.66
CA ILE A 102 -7.40 -16.07 15.68
C ILE A 102 -7.45 -17.51 15.20
N LEU A 103 -6.63 -17.84 14.20
CA LEU A 103 -6.78 -19.09 13.47
C LEU A 103 -5.69 -20.13 13.75
N ALA A 104 -4.53 -19.76 14.33
CA ALA A 104 -3.42 -20.70 14.50
C ALA A 104 -3.82 -21.93 15.31
N GLY A 105 -4.44 -21.77 16.49
CA GLY A 105 -4.93 -22.90 17.28
C GLY A 105 -5.94 -23.77 16.52
N PRO A 106 -7.07 -23.17 16.04
CA PRO A 106 -8.03 -23.91 15.23
C PRO A 106 -7.47 -24.59 13.99
N LEU A 107 -6.42 -24.03 13.34
CA LEU A 107 -5.76 -24.65 12.20
C LEU A 107 -4.95 -25.88 12.62
N LEU A 108 -4.18 -25.77 13.70
CA LEU A 108 -3.41 -26.89 14.26
C LEU A 108 -4.32 -28.04 14.70
N ASP A 109 -5.50 -27.71 15.23
CA ASP A 109 -6.49 -28.71 15.66
C ASP A 109 -7.36 -29.26 14.52
N GLY A 110 -7.18 -28.78 13.28
CA GLY A 110 -8.04 -29.17 12.15
C GLY A 110 -9.51 -28.71 12.30
N ARG A 111 -9.79 -27.70 13.14
CA ARG A 111 -11.15 -27.29 13.57
C ARG A 111 -11.54 -25.89 13.12
N VAL A 112 -11.02 -25.42 12.00
CA VAL A 112 -11.37 -24.07 11.50
C VAL A 112 -12.86 -24.01 11.13
N ARG A 113 -13.57 -23.14 11.82
CA ARG A 113 -15.01 -22.89 11.58
C ARG A 113 -15.18 -21.60 10.77
N PRO A 114 -16.23 -21.49 9.95
CA PRO A 114 -16.55 -20.24 9.22
C PRO A 114 -16.64 -19.01 10.10
N GLY A 115 -17.04 -19.17 11.37
CA GLY A 115 -17.06 -18.10 12.36
C GLY A 115 -15.69 -17.52 12.72
N GLY A 116 -14.65 -18.36 12.72
CA GLY A 116 -13.25 -17.95 12.93
C GLY A 116 -12.75 -17.08 11.79
N LEU A 117 -13.02 -17.47 10.54
CA LEU A 117 -12.65 -16.68 9.36
C LEU A 117 -13.33 -15.30 9.38
N ARG A 118 -14.63 -15.25 9.68
CA ARG A 118 -15.37 -13.99 9.84
C ARG A 118 -14.89 -13.13 11.00
N ALA A 119 -14.32 -13.74 12.04
CA ALA A 119 -13.78 -13.00 13.18
C ALA A 119 -12.56 -12.17 12.79
N VAL A 120 -11.74 -12.65 11.83
CA VAL A 120 -10.63 -11.87 11.28
C VAL A 120 -11.15 -10.61 10.58
N GLN A 121 -12.14 -10.73 9.71
CA GLN A 121 -12.77 -9.57 9.06
C GLN A 121 -13.32 -8.59 10.09
N ARG A 122 -14.14 -9.03 11.05
CA ARG A 122 -14.70 -8.16 12.11
C ARG A 122 -13.61 -7.42 12.89
N ARG A 123 -12.48 -8.06 13.09
CA ARG A 123 -11.35 -7.47 13.81
C ARG A 123 -10.66 -6.38 12.97
N ARG A 124 -10.53 -6.59 11.66
CA ARG A 124 -9.69 -5.78 10.78
C ARG A 124 -10.47 -4.78 9.91
N GLU A 125 -11.76 -4.99 9.69
CA GLU A 125 -12.56 -4.17 8.78
C GLU A 125 -12.61 -2.70 9.21
N LEU A 126 -12.81 -2.38 10.48
CA LEU A 126 -12.88 -0.99 10.95
C LEU A 126 -11.56 -0.23 10.72
N PRO A 127 -10.38 -0.75 11.13
CA PRO A 127 -9.09 -0.15 10.78
C PRO A 127 -8.92 0.09 9.28
N THR A 128 -9.27 -0.89 8.46
CA THR A 128 -9.21 -0.81 7.00
C THR A 128 -10.07 0.32 6.46
N ARG A 129 -11.34 0.38 6.87
CA ARG A 129 -12.29 1.42 6.45
C ARG A 129 -11.81 2.83 6.80
N LEU A 130 -11.28 3.02 8.00
CA LEU A 130 -10.77 4.31 8.45
C LEU A 130 -9.53 4.73 7.66
N THR A 131 -8.61 3.80 7.44
CA THR A 131 -7.39 4.05 6.66
C THR A 131 -7.73 4.39 5.21
N GLN A 132 -8.62 3.64 4.54
CA GLN A 132 -9.07 3.94 3.18
C GLN A 132 -9.73 5.32 3.08
N ARG A 133 -10.59 5.69 4.03
CA ARG A 133 -11.22 7.03 4.05
C ARG A 133 -10.19 8.15 4.17
N LEU A 134 -9.19 7.95 5.04
CA LEU A 134 -8.12 8.93 5.21
C LEU A 134 -7.28 9.08 3.94
N GLN A 135 -6.89 7.95 3.32
CA GLN A 135 -6.15 7.97 2.07
C GLN A 135 -6.89 8.68 0.94
N LEU A 136 -8.20 8.41 0.79
CA LEU A 136 -9.04 9.09 -0.20
C LEU A 136 -9.10 10.60 0.05
N GLY A 137 -9.18 11.02 1.32
CA GLY A 137 -9.11 12.44 1.70
C GLY A 137 -7.77 13.07 1.32
N MET A 138 -6.66 12.43 1.64
CA MET A 138 -5.32 12.87 1.29
C MET A 138 -5.13 12.94 -0.23
N GLN A 139 -5.56 11.92 -0.96
CA GLN A 139 -5.45 11.88 -2.41
C GLN A 139 -6.24 13.01 -3.09
N ARG A 140 -7.48 13.27 -2.64
CA ARG A 140 -8.29 14.40 -3.14
C ARG A 140 -7.61 15.74 -2.88
N SER A 141 -7.04 15.92 -1.70
CA SER A 141 -6.29 17.13 -1.34
C SER A 141 -5.05 17.32 -2.22
N MET A 142 -4.31 16.25 -2.50
CA MET A 142 -3.13 16.30 -3.38
C MET A 142 -3.52 16.66 -4.82
N ILE A 143 -4.53 15.99 -5.38
CA ILE A 143 -4.99 16.24 -6.75
C ILE A 143 -5.53 17.68 -6.87
N GLY A 144 -6.31 18.13 -5.89
CA GLY A 144 -6.83 19.51 -5.88
C GLY A 144 -5.73 20.57 -5.79
N SER A 145 -4.64 20.31 -5.07
CA SER A 145 -3.50 21.23 -4.99
C SER A 145 -2.70 21.30 -6.30
N MET A 146 -2.57 20.18 -7.01
CA MET A 146 -1.90 20.12 -8.33
C MET A 146 -2.68 20.89 -9.40
N GLN A 147 -4.03 20.83 -9.38
CA GLN A 147 -4.88 21.55 -10.34
C GLN A 147 -4.98 23.06 -10.07
N ALA A 148 -4.74 23.47 -8.83
CA ALA A 148 -4.89 24.88 -8.42
C ALA A 148 -3.59 25.70 -8.59
N ASP A 149 -2.52 25.12 -9.14
CA ASP A 149 -1.17 25.73 -9.24
C ASP A 149 -0.70 26.39 -7.91
N ARG A 150 -1.24 25.88 -6.79
CA ARG A 150 -0.94 26.39 -5.45
C ARG A 150 -0.10 25.36 -4.72
N THR A 151 1.21 25.57 -4.72
CA THR A 151 2.20 24.85 -3.89
C THR A 151 1.99 25.06 -2.37
N ARG A 152 0.82 25.50 -1.94
CA ARG A 152 0.53 25.71 -0.53
C ARG A 152 0.15 24.39 0.15
N VAL A 153 1.06 23.90 0.96
CA VAL A 153 0.79 22.75 1.86
C VAL A 153 -0.46 23.08 2.71
N PRO A 154 -1.50 22.22 2.72
CA PRO A 154 -2.70 22.43 3.52
C PRO A 154 -2.38 22.73 4.99
N LEU A 155 -3.13 23.63 5.60
CA LEU A 155 -2.92 24.06 6.99
C LEU A 155 -2.78 22.90 7.98
N PRO A 156 -3.62 21.84 7.96
CA PRO A 156 -3.47 20.70 8.86
C PRO A 156 -2.14 19.97 8.67
N MET A 157 -1.63 19.91 7.45
CA MET A 157 -0.35 19.27 7.15
C MET A 157 0.83 20.13 7.63
N ARG A 158 0.72 21.46 7.53
CA ARG A 158 1.70 22.41 8.12
C ARG A 158 1.73 22.30 9.64
N LEU A 159 0.56 22.18 10.29
CA LEU A 159 0.45 21.97 11.73
C LEU A 159 1.04 20.61 12.13
N ALA A 160 0.75 19.55 11.37
CA ALA A 160 1.29 18.22 11.63
C ALA A 160 2.82 18.18 11.55
N THR A 161 3.45 18.98 10.69
CA THR A 161 4.91 19.05 10.56
C THR A 161 5.54 19.98 11.59
N ARG A 162 4.85 21.03 12.03
CA ARG A 162 5.37 22.07 12.94
C ARG A 162 5.33 21.63 14.41
N TYR A 163 4.26 20.95 14.85
CA TYR A 163 4.08 20.60 16.26
C TYR A 163 4.52 19.16 16.53
N ARG A 164 5.57 18.98 17.34
CA ARG A 164 6.13 17.66 17.70
C ARG A 164 5.07 16.64 18.18
N PRO A 165 4.11 16.97 19.09
CA PRO A 165 3.11 16.00 19.52
C PRO A 165 2.16 15.59 18.37
N VAL A 166 1.73 16.53 17.54
CA VAL A 166 0.87 16.24 16.38
C VAL A 166 1.61 15.36 15.37
N ARG A 167 2.87 15.68 15.09
CA ARG A 167 3.73 14.85 14.22
C ARG A 167 3.87 13.42 14.76
N ARG A 168 4.07 13.24 16.07
CA ARG A 168 4.14 11.90 16.69
C ARG A 168 2.84 11.12 16.52
N VAL A 169 1.70 11.76 16.74
CA VAL A 169 0.38 11.11 16.57
C VAL A 169 0.17 10.71 15.12
N VAL A 170 0.43 11.62 14.16
CA VAL A 170 0.28 11.35 12.73
C VAL A 170 1.25 10.25 12.28
N SER A 171 2.54 10.33 12.65
CA SER A 171 3.53 9.30 12.31
C SER A 171 3.17 7.95 12.91
N ARG A 172 2.71 7.91 14.17
CA ARG A 172 2.25 6.69 14.82
C ARG A 172 1.03 6.10 14.11
N PHE A 173 0.09 6.95 13.70
CA PHE A 173 -1.08 6.52 12.95
C PHE A 173 -0.71 5.95 11.58
N LEU A 174 0.18 6.62 10.84
CA LEU A 174 0.66 6.15 9.53
C LEU A 174 1.48 4.86 9.65
N ALA A 175 2.33 4.75 10.68
CA ALA A 175 3.19 3.59 10.88
C ALA A 175 2.44 2.37 11.46
N LEU A 176 1.55 2.58 12.43
CA LEU A 176 0.91 1.50 13.20
C LEU A 176 -0.58 1.33 12.89
N GLY A 177 -1.21 2.31 12.22
CA GLY A 177 -2.65 2.31 11.98
C GLY A 177 -3.50 2.55 13.23
N VAL A 178 -4.83 2.41 13.08
CA VAL A 178 -5.81 2.73 14.14
C VAL A 178 -5.82 1.69 15.26
N ARG A 179 -5.61 0.42 14.91
CA ARG A 179 -5.70 -0.72 15.83
C ARG A 179 -4.55 -1.66 15.57
N ASN A 180 -3.44 -1.41 16.25
CA ASN A 180 -2.23 -2.20 16.10
C ASN A 180 -2.43 -3.64 16.61
N GLU A 181 -2.01 -4.61 15.80
CA GLU A 181 -1.98 -6.02 16.18
C GLU A 181 -0.59 -6.39 16.69
N ARG A 182 -0.53 -7.22 17.71
CA ARG A 182 0.69 -7.83 18.23
C ARG A 182 0.52 -9.33 18.19
N LEU A 183 1.55 -10.04 17.78
CA LEU A 183 1.55 -11.50 17.81
C LEU A 183 1.39 -11.97 19.26
N ARG A 184 0.38 -12.79 19.50
CA ARG A 184 0.05 -13.38 20.82
C ARG A 184 0.22 -14.89 20.82
N THR A 185 0.29 -15.48 19.65
CA THR A 185 0.49 -16.91 19.46
C THR A 185 1.93 -17.23 19.83
N ALA A 186 2.15 -18.14 20.77
CA ALA A 186 3.48 -18.73 20.98
C ALA A 186 3.94 -19.29 19.66
N ALA A 187 5.20 -19.04 19.29
CA ALA A 187 5.75 -19.61 18.07
C ALA A 187 5.47 -21.11 18.06
N ALA A 188 4.77 -21.58 17.04
CA ALA A 188 4.61 -23.01 16.84
C ALA A 188 6.01 -23.65 16.86
N PRO A 189 6.21 -24.82 17.47
CA PRO A 189 7.46 -25.52 17.38
C PRO A 189 7.86 -25.55 15.89
N ARG A 190 9.11 -25.18 15.60
CA ARG A 190 9.66 -25.14 14.25
C ARG A 190 9.24 -26.42 13.56
N ALA A 191 8.43 -26.32 12.50
CA ALA A 191 8.12 -27.47 11.66
C ALA A 191 9.46 -28.11 11.28
N ALA A 192 9.59 -29.40 11.50
CA ALA A 192 10.77 -30.17 11.12
C ALA A 192 11.10 -29.79 9.67
N ALA A 193 12.37 -29.49 9.41
CA ALA A 193 12.84 -29.09 8.10
C ALA A 193 12.24 -30.00 7.03
N VAL A 194 11.58 -29.41 6.05
CA VAL A 194 11.13 -30.15 4.87
C VAL A 194 12.36 -30.81 4.28
N PRO A 195 12.38 -32.13 4.13
CA PRO A 195 13.54 -32.81 3.56
C PRO A 195 13.79 -32.25 2.16
N ASP A 196 15.03 -31.90 1.91
CA ASP A 196 15.51 -31.38 0.63
C ASP A 196 15.07 -32.37 -0.48
N VAL A 197 14.18 -31.93 -1.35
CA VAL A 197 13.79 -32.70 -2.53
C VAL A 197 14.97 -32.58 -3.49
N ALA A 198 15.81 -33.65 -3.52
CA ALA A 198 16.89 -33.74 -4.47
C ALA A 198 16.35 -33.52 -5.90
N PRO A 199 17.05 -32.75 -6.75
CA PRO A 199 16.66 -32.60 -8.13
C PRO A 199 16.70 -33.95 -8.84
N SER A 200 15.55 -34.34 -9.40
CA SER A 200 15.50 -35.52 -10.29
C SER A 200 16.33 -35.22 -11.55
N THR A 201 17.38 -36.00 -11.72
CA THR A 201 18.23 -36.09 -12.93
C THR A 201 17.42 -36.43 -14.17
#